data_ff9730325ccfc49bf7a823728acdcb6c
#
_entry.id   ff9730325ccfc49bf7a823728acdcb6c
#
_cell.length_a   1.000
_cell.length_b   1.000
_cell.length_c   1.000
_cell.angle_alpha   90.00
_cell.angle_beta   90.00
_cell.angle_gamma   90.00
#
_symmetry.space_group_name_H-M   'P 1'
#
loop_
_entity.id
_entity.type
_entity.pdbx_description
1 polymer ?
#
loop_
_entity_poly.entity_id
_entity_poly.type
_entity_poly.pdbx_seq_one_letter_code
_entity_poly.pdbx_strand_id
1 'polypeptide(L)'
;MSLQKGNPAMEIKGSVALVTGANRGIGRSFVEALLARGAAKIYASARRPERLADLAERHKGIVVSLKLDITQPADISTAARQCRDVQLLVNNAGINLQAGLIAANDLAAARAEMETNYFGPLAMCRAFAPILAANGGGAVVNMLSILARVNLPMYGSLCASKAAALSLTQGVRGELAKQGTLVVAVMPGAVDTEMERNFPPPKLPPADAARAALDGVEQGLEEVYPGDMASGMSQGLAHDPKAVEKDLAKYLPR
;
A
#
# COMPACT_ATOMS: atom_id res chain seq x y z
N MET A 1 5.64 -31.64 -11.01
CA MET A 1 5.55 -30.20 -10.75
C MET A 1 5.47 -30.01 -9.25
N SER A 2 6.54 -29.59 -8.61
CA SER A 2 6.55 -29.29 -7.17
C SER A 2 5.65 -28.09 -6.93
N LEU A 3 4.60 -28.26 -6.11
CA LEU A 3 3.84 -27.15 -5.56
C LEU A 3 4.85 -26.21 -4.87
N GLN A 4 5.04 -25.01 -5.40
CA GLN A 4 5.82 -23.98 -4.73
C GLN A 4 5.22 -23.81 -3.33
N LYS A 5 6.01 -24.11 -2.30
CA LYS A 5 5.70 -23.67 -0.94
C LYS A 5 5.47 -22.17 -1.02
N GLY A 6 4.29 -21.72 -0.59
CA GLY A 6 4.00 -20.28 -0.49
C GLY A 6 5.12 -19.59 0.28
N ASN A 7 5.38 -18.32 -0.02
CA ASN A 7 6.37 -17.53 0.71
C ASN A 7 6.09 -17.63 2.22
N PRO A 8 7.15 -17.76 3.06
CA PRO A 8 6.95 -17.93 4.49
C PRO A 8 6.20 -16.71 5.07
N ALA A 9 5.23 -16.98 5.92
CA ALA A 9 4.59 -15.98 6.75
C ALA A 9 5.64 -15.22 7.57
N MET A 10 5.43 -13.93 7.81
CA MET A 10 6.33 -13.10 8.61
C MET A 10 5.67 -12.74 9.94
N GLU A 11 6.34 -12.99 11.05
CA GLU A 11 5.89 -12.53 12.37
C GLU A 11 6.13 -11.02 12.52
N ILE A 12 5.12 -10.28 12.96
CA ILE A 12 5.21 -8.83 13.19
C ILE A 12 5.90 -8.51 14.51
N LYS A 13 5.68 -9.34 15.55
CA LYS A 13 6.30 -9.14 16.86
C LYS A 13 7.82 -9.14 16.76
N GLY A 14 8.45 -8.12 17.33
CA GLY A 14 9.91 -7.95 17.29
C GLY A 14 10.47 -7.47 15.95
N SER A 15 9.65 -7.27 14.93
CA SER A 15 10.10 -6.81 13.61
C SER A 15 10.40 -5.32 13.56
N VAL A 16 11.15 -4.92 12.55
CA VAL A 16 11.40 -3.52 12.18
C VAL A 16 10.64 -3.19 10.89
N ALA A 17 9.75 -2.21 10.97
CA ALA A 17 8.90 -1.80 9.84
C ALA A 17 9.22 -0.39 9.34
N LEU A 18 9.05 -0.16 8.03
CA LEU A 18 8.98 1.18 7.42
C LEU A 18 7.60 1.37 6.81
N VAL A 19 6.89 2.43 7.20
CA VAL A 19 5.56 2.79 6.67
C VAL A 19 5.65 4.12 5.93
N THR A 20 5.32 4.12 4.62
CA THR A 20 5.25 5.35 3.84
C THR A 20 3.90 6.04 3.98
N GLY A 21 3.89 7.39 4.07
CA GLY A 21 2.64 8.14 4.25
C GLY A 21 1.95 7.92 5.59
N ALA A 22 2.73 7.77 6.66
CA ALA A 22 2.28 7.37 8.01
C ALA A 22 1.59 8.49 8.82
N ASN A 23 1.48 9.70 8.30
CA ASN A 23 1.01 10.87 9.05
C ASN A 23 -0.52 10.95 9.23
N ARG A 24 -1.31 10.17 8.48
CA ARG A 24 -2.78 10.15 8.53
C ARG A 24 -3.36 8.86 7.93
N GLY A 25 -4.67 8.70 8.09
CA GLY A 25 -5.46 7.63 7.44
C GLY A 25 -4.87 6.24 7.67
N ILE A 26 -4.85 5.42 6.63
CA ILE A 26 -4.39 4.02 6.70
C ILE A 26 -2.92 3.94 7.16
N GLY A 27 -2.05 4.86 6.71
CA GLY A 27 -0.64 4.85 7.12
C GLY A 27 -0.45 5.05 8.62
N ARG A 28 -1.23 5.95 9.24
CA ARG A 28 -1.22 6.12 10.69
C ARG A 28 -1.75 4.88 11.41
N SER A 29 -2.82 4.29 10.87
CA SER A 29 -3.39 3.05 11.41
C SER A 29 -2.42 1.86 11.30
N PHE A 30 -1.57 1.81 10.27
CA PHE A 30 -0.48 0.83 10.22
C PHE A 30 0.50 0.99 11.39
N VAL A 31 0.92 2.22 11.69
CA VAL A 31 1.83 2.46 12.83
C VAL A 31 1.19 1.98 14.13
N GLU A 32 -0.06 2.33 14.37
CA GLU A 32 -0.82 1.93 15.58
C GLU A 32 -1.00 0.40 15.65
N ALA A 33 -1.32 -0.25 14.53
CA ALA A 33 -1.48 -1.70 14.47
C ALA A 33 -0.15 -2.47 14.65
N LEU A 34 0.96 -1.94 14.14
CA LEU A 34 2.31 -2.48 14.32
C LEU A 34 2.75 -2.38 15.80
N LEU A 35 2.48 -1.23 16.45
CA LEU A 35 2.71 -1.05 17.87
C LEU A 35 1.93 -2.06 18.72
N ALA A 36 0.65 -2.23 18.42
CA ALA A 36 -0.22 -3.19 19.12
C ALA A 36 0.24 -4.65 18.96
N ARG A 37 0.92 -4.98 17.86
CA ARG A 37 1.50 -6.32 17.59
C ARG A 37 2.93 -6.48 18.12
N GLY A 38 3.48 -5.45 18.78
CA GLY A 38 4.81 -5.53 19.40
C GLY A 38 5.98 -5.46 18.41
N ALA A 39 5.84 -4.71 17.30
CA ALA A 39 6.97 -4.38 16.46
C ALA A 39 8.07 -3.69 17.27
N ALA A 40 9.34 -4.07 17.08
CA ALA A 40 10.46 -3.53 17.84
C ALA A 40 10.81 -2.09 17.46
N LYS A 41 10.63 -1.75 16.18
CA LYS A 41 10.88 -0.40 15.68
C LYS A 41 9.98 -0.11 14.46
N ILE A 42 9.55 1.14 14.34
CA ILE A 42 8.73 1.59 13.23
C ILE A 42 9.29 2.91 12.70
N TYR A 43 9.82 2.90 11.49
CA TYR A 43 10.12 4.10 10.75
C TYR A 43 8.82 4.63 10.12
N ALA A 44 8.21 5.60 10.77
CA ALA A 44 7.02 6.28 10.26
C ALA A 44 7.45 7.43 9.35
N SER A 45 7.08 7.39 8.07
CA SER A 45 7.57 8.38 7.13
C SER A 45 6.47 9.27 6.52
N ALA A 46 6.82 10.51 6.27
CA ALA A 46 5.99 11.50 5.62
C ALA A 46 6.85 12.56 4.91
N ARG A 47 6.26 13.28 3.93
CA ARG A 47 6.89 14.45 3.31
C ARG A 47 7.18 15.58 4.31
N ARG A 48 6.35 15.65 5.35
CA ARG A 48 6.46 16.61 6.48
C ARG A 48 6.54 15.83 7.78
N PRO A 49 7.75 15.51 8.27
CA PRO A 49 7.94 14.63 9.44
C PRO A 49 7.41 15.26 10.74
N GLU A 50 7.28 16.59 10.81
CA GLU A 50 6.65 17.27 11.96
C GLU A 50 5.20 16.81 12.22
N ARG A 51 4.50 16.29 11.22
CA ARG A 51 3.16 15.70 11.36
C ARG A 51 3.15 14.33 12.02
N LEU A 52 4.30 13.81 12.34
CA LEU A 52 4.51 12.53 13.05
C LEU A 52 5.01 12.74 14.48
N ALA A 53 5.24 14.00 14.90
CA ALA A 53 5.84 14.34 16.19
C ALA A 53 5.07 13.74 17.36
N ASP A 54 3.72 13.79 17.31
CA ASP A 54 2.86 13.22 18.36
C ASP A 54 2.99 11.69 18.49
N LEU A 55 3.18 10.98 17.40
CA LEU A 55 3.41 9.53 17.40
C LEU A 55 4.81 9.20 17.94
N ALA A 56 5.83 9.91 17.45
CA ALA A 56 7.20 9.70 17.87
C ALA A 56 7.40 10.01 19.37
N GLU A 57 6.76 11.07 19.88
CA GLU A 57 6.83 11.44 21.30
C GLU A 57 6.14 10.41 22.21
N ARG A 58 4.91 9.99 21.83
CA ARG A 58 4.14 9.00 22.62
C ARG A 58 4.80 7.61 22.64
N HIS A 59 5.53 7.25 21.59
CA HIS A 59 6.15 5.94 21.42
C HIS A 59 7.66 6.05 21.25
N LYS A 60 8.26 6.90 22.10
CA LYS A 60 9.70 7.19 22.11
C LYS A 60 10.54 5.91 22.23
N GLY A 61 11.51 5.77 21.35
CA GLY A 61 12.36 4.57 21.27
C GLY A 61 11.83 3.48 20.33
N ILE A 62 10.54 3.51 19.97
CA ILE A 62 9.94 2.54 19.03
C ILE A 62 9.61 3.22 17.70
N VAL A 63 8.92 4.38 17.73
CA VAL A 63 8.57 5.12 16.51
C VAL A 63 9.62 6.18 16.21
N VAL A 64 10.19 6.10 15.01
CA VAL A 64 11.16 7.04 14.47
C VAL A 64 10.52 7.77 13.30
N SER A 65 10.37 9.10 13.42
CA SER A 65 9.86 9.91 12.31
C SER A 65 10.94 10.09 11.24
N LEU A 66 10.54 9.94 9.97
CA LEU A 66 11.43 10.00 8.82
C LEU A 66 10.86 10.93 7.75
N LYS A 67 11.67 11.87 7.26
CA LYS A 67 11.33 12.62 6.05
C LYS A 67 11.47 11.71 4.84
N LEU A 68 10.40 11.53 4.07
CA LEU A 68 10.43 10.74 2.84
C LEU A 68 9.31 11.17 1.90
N ASP A 69 9.70 11.67 0.74
CA ASP A 69 8.86 11.78 -0.44
C ASP A 69 9.24 10.66 -1.41
N ILE A 70 8.34 9.72 -1.65
CA ILE A 70 8.61 8.55 -2.51
C ILE A 70 8.73 8.90 -4.01
N THR A 71 8.47 10.16 -4.38
CA THR A 71 8.71 10.68 -5.74
C THR A 71 10.11 11.31 -5.88
N GLN A 72 10.88 11.38 -4.77
CA GLN A 72 12.21 11.99 -4.75
C GLN A 72 13.31 10.92 -4.56
N PRO A 73 14.13 10.65 -5.59
CA PRO A 73 15.18 9.62 -5.48
C PRO A 73 16.18 9.87 -4.34
N ALA A 74 16.47 11.15 -4.03
CA ALA A 74 17.37 11.52 -2.93
C ALA A 74 16.80 11.15 -1.55
N ASP A 75 15.49 11.35 -1.33
CA ASP A 75 14.82 10.99 -0.07
C ASP A 75 14.82 9.46 0.10
N ILE A 76 14.49 8.70 -0.98
CA ILE A 76 14.52 7.23 -0.98
C ILE A 76 15.92 6.70 -0.65
N SER A 77 16.94 7.24 -1.31
CA SER A 77 18.34 6.87 -1.09
C SER A 77 18.78 7.12 0.35
N THR A 78 18.33 8.23 0.94
CA THR A 78 18.61 8.59 2.32
C THR A 78 17.88 7.64 3.29
N ALA A 79 16.61 7.35 3.04
CA ALA A 79 15.85 6.39 3.82
C ALA A 79 16.50 4.99 3.81
N ALA A 80 16.93 4.50 2.65
CA ALA A 80 17.60 3.21 2.52
C ALA A 80 18.93 3.15 3.30
N ARG A 81 19.69 4.26 3.39
CA ARG A 81 20.91 4.31 4.21
C ARG A 81 20.62 4.31 5.70
N GLN A 82 19.53 4.95 6.13
CA GLN A 82 19.16 5.09 7.55
C GLN A 82 18.43 3.86 8.11
N CYS A 83 17.64 3.18 7.27
CA CYS A 83 16.71 2.13 7.67
C CYS A 83 17.22 0.73 7.25
N ARG A 84 18.48 0.40 7.58
CA ARG A 84 19.14 -0.84 7.15
C ARG A 84 18.63 -2.11 7.86
N ASP A 85 17.89 -1.95 8.93
CA ASP A 85 17.34 -3.01 9.77
C ASP A 85 15.89 -3.36 9.41
N VAL A 86 15.32 -2.78 8.36
CA VAL A 86 13.93 -3.01 7.93
C VAL A 86 13.71 -4.43 7.45
N GLN A 87 12.65 -5.06 7.99
CA GLN A 87 12.15 -6.38 7.65
C GLN A 87 10.74 -6.32 7.03
N LEU A 88 9.98 -5.23 7.28
CA LEU A 88 8.67 -5.00 6.70
C LEU A 88 8.61 -3.63 6.02
N LEU A 89 8.44 -3.61 4.71
CA LEU A 89 8.19 -2.39 3.94
C LEU A 89 6.70 -2.23 3.65
N VAL A 90 6.07 -1.16 4.13
CA VAL A 90 4.67 -0.82 3.83
C VAL A 90 4.64 0.38 2.87
N ASN A 91 4.44 0.12 1.58
CA ASN A 91 4.20 1.11 0.54
C ASN A 91 2.72 1.54 0.60
N ASN A 92 2.43 2.48 1.50
CA ASN A 92 1.07 3.01 1.70
C ASN A 92 0.87 4.40 1.09
N ALA A 93 1.92 5.20 0.93
CA ALA A 93 1.80 6.53 0.33
C ALA A 93 1.16 6.46 -1.05
N GLY A 94 0.16 7.31 -1.30
CA GLY A 94 -0.56 7.38 -2.56
C GLY A 94 -1.43 8.62 -2.64
N ILE A 95 -1.92 8.93 -3.83
CA ILE A 95 -2.82 10.04 -4.11
C ILE A 95 -4.00 9.58 -4.97
N ASN A 96 -5.13 10.29 -4.84
CA ASN A 96 -6.31 10.23 -5.70
C ASN A 96 -6.68 11.68 -6.06
N LEU A 97 -6.53 12.05 -7.31
CA LEU A 97 -6.85 13.38 -7.82
C LEU A 97 -8.26 13.44 -8.44
N GLN A 98 -8.99 12.33 -8.37
CA GLN A 98 -10.39 12.24 -8.79
C GLN A 98 -10.61 12.66 -10.25
N ALA A 99 -9.70 12.23 -11.14
CA ALA A 99 -9.72 12.59 -12.54
C ALA A 99 -10.22 11.43 -13.42
N GLY A 100 -11.14 11.74 -14.32
CA GLY A 100 -11.50 10.86 -15.43
C GLY A 100 -10.37 10.80 -16.47
N LEU A 101 -10.47 9.86 -17.40
CA LEU A 101 -9.45 9.70 -18.45
C LEU A 101 -9.64 10.67 -19.62
N ILE A 102 -10.87 10.84 -20.06
CA ILE A 102 -11.23 11.68 -21.22
C ILE A 102 -11.77 13.04 -20.78
N ALA A 103 -12.50 13.10 -19.65
CA ALA A 103 -13.10 14.34 -19.15
C ALA A 103 -12.07 15.29 -18.47
N ALA A 104 -10.86 14.81 -18.15
CA ALA A 104 -9.80 15.66 -17.60
C ALA A 104 -9.30 16.65 -18.64
N ASN A 105 -9.03 17.91 -18.23
CA ASN A 105 -8.55 18.98 -19.12
C ASN A 105 -7.12 18.72 -19.66
N ASP A 106 -6.31 17.96 -18.90
CA ASP A 106 -4.94 17.62 -19.26
C ASP A 106 -4.49 16.30 -18.64
N LEU A 107 -3.23 15.91 -18.84
CA LEU A 107 -2.64 14.68 -18.30
C LEU A 107 -1.96 14.85 -16.93
N ALA A 108 -2.04 16.01 -16.31
CA ALA A 108 -1.28 16.30 -15.07
C ALA A 108 -1.68 15.36 -13.93
N ALA A 109 -2.98 15.14 -13.72
CA ALA A 109 -3.47 14.22 -12.70
C ALA A 109 -3.01 12.78 -12.94
N ALA A 110 -3.15 12.28 -14.17
CA ALA A 110 -2.72 10.93 -14.53
C ALA A 110 -1.21 10.73 -14.35
N ARG A 111 -0.39 11.71 -14.74
CA ARG A 111 1.06 11.67 -14.53
C ARG A 111 1.44 11.68 -13.05
N ALA A 112 0.82 12.54 -12.24
CA ALA A 112 1.09 12.64 -10.81
C ALA A 112 0.69 11.36 -10.06
N GLU A 113 -0.44 10.75 -10.43
CA GLU A 113 -0.87 9.47 -9.86
C GLU A 113 0.03 8.32 -10.28
N MET A 114 0.48 8.25 -11.53
CA MET A 114 1.49 7.27 -11.95
C MET A 114 2.80 7.44 -11.20
N GLU A 115 3.28 8.68 -11.07
CA GLU A 115 4.53 8.99 -10.35
C GLU A 115 4.46 8.53 -8.90
N THR A 116 3.36 8.85 -8.20
CA THR A 116 3.22 8.53 -6.78
C THR A 116 2.80 7.09 -6.53
N ASN A 117 1.82 6.56 -7.30
CA ASN A 117 1.19 5.27 -6.99
C ASN A 117 1.90 4.08 -7.64
N TYR A 118 2.73 4.31 -8.68
CA TYR A 118 3.46 3.26 -9.39
C TYR A 118 4.99 3.44 -9.28
N PHE A 119 5.55 4.57 -9.76
CA PHE A 119 7.00 4.77 -9.76
C PHE A 119 7.57 4.90 -8.35
N GLY A 120 6.85 5.56 -7.43
CA GLY A 120 7.25 5.64 -6.03
C GLY A 120 7.41 4.26 -5.38
N PRO A 121 6.38 3.39 -5.35
CA PRO A 121 6.49 2.01 -4.85
C PRO A 121 7.56 1.17 -5.56
N LEU A 122 7.73 1.33 -6.88
CA LEU A 122 8.80 0.65 -7.63
C LEU A 122 10.18 1.07 -7.09
N ALA A 123 10.41 2.37 -6.94
CA ALA A 123 11.68 2.89 -6.43
C ALA A 123 11.93 2.44 -4.98
N MET A 124 10.90 2.41 -4.14
CA MET A 124 10.98 1.88 -2.78
C MET A 124 11.32 0.38 -2.76
N CYS A 125 10.64 -0.43 -3.57
CA CYS A 125 10.95 -1.86 -3.67
C CYS A 125 12.40 -2.09 -4.11
N ARG A 126 12.88 -1.36 -5.13
CA ARG A 126 14.27 -1.45 -5.60
C ARG A 126 15.30 -1.08 -4.52
N ALA A 127 15.02 -0.02 -3.76
CA ALA A 127 15.94 0.44 -2.72
C ALA A 127 15.97 -0.49 -1.49
N PHE A 128 14.84 -1.11 -1.15
CA PHE A 128 14.71 -1.94 0.05
C PHE A 128 14.84 -3.44 -0.19
N ALA A 129 14.72 -3.94 -1.43
CA ALA A 129 14.91 -5.36 -1.72
C ALA A 129 16.24 -5.94 -1.19
N PRO A 130 17.42 -5.30 -1.38
CA PRO A 130 18.67 -5.79 -0.80
C PRO A 130 18.72 -5.70 0.72
N ILE A 131 18.02 -4.73 1.33
CA ILE A 131 17.92 -4.58 2.79
C ILE A 131 17.09 -5.72 3.36
N LEU A 132 15.93 -5.99 2.78
CA LEU A 132 15.08 -7.11 3.17
C LEU A 132 15.84 -8.45 3.04
N ALA A 133 16.55 -8.67 1.95
CA ALA A 133 17.38 -9.87 1.76
C ALA A 133 18.43 -10.02 2.88
N ALA A 134 19.12 -8.94 3.24
CA ALA A 134 20.14 -8.95 4.31
C ALA A 134 19.53 -9.22 5.70
N ASN A 135 18.24 -8.93 5.90
CA ASN A 135 17.50 -9.13 7.14
C ASN A 135 16.59 -10.37 7.13
N GLY A 136 16.87 -11.35 6.27
CA GLY A 136 16.18 -12.65 6.26
C GLY A 136 14.94 -12.74 5.36
N GLY A 137 14.79 -11.82 4.40
CA GLY A 137 13.69 -11.81 3.42
C GLY A 137 12.56 -10.87 3.79
N GLY A 138 11.86 -11.11 4.91
CA GLY A 138 10.80 -10.24 5.41
C GLY A 138 9.58 -10.11 4.48
N ALA A 139 8.95 -8.93 4.47
CA ALA A 139 7.76 -8.69 3.65
C ALA A 139 7.68 -7.29 3.04
N VAL A 140 6.99 -7.19 1.91
CA VAL A 140 6.53 -5.94 1.28
C VAL A 140 5.01 -5.93 1.23
N VAL A 141 4.38 -4.89 1.73
CA VAL A 141 2.95 -4.62 1.61
C VAL A 141 2.76 -3.46 0.65
N ASN A 142 2.05 -3.67 -0.46
CA ASN A 142 1.65 -2.62 -1.39
C ASN A 142 0.17 -2.29 -1.20
N MET A 143 -0.13 -1.05 -0.73
CA MET A 143 -1.50 -0.55 -0.59
C MET A 143 -2.04 -0.11 -1.95
N LEU A 144 -2.87 -0.97 -2.52
CA LEU A 144 -3.51 -0.74 -3.81
C LEU A 144 -4.96 -0.23 -3.64
N SER A 145 -5.87 -0.83 -4.36
CA SER A 145 -7.32 -0.69 -4.29
C SER A 145 -7.95 -1.84 -5.06
N ILE A 146 -9.18 -2.22 -4.77
CA ILE A 146 -9.95 -3.11 -5.63
C ILE A 146 -10.12 -2.55 -7.05
N LEU A 147 -10.02 -1.23 -7.19
CA LEU A 147 -10.00 -0.53 -8.47
C LEU A 147 -8.71 -0.78 -9.29
N ALA A 148 -7.75 -1.51 -8.77
CA ALA A 148 -6.64 -2.06 -9.56
C ALA A 148 -7.09 -3.17 -10.52
N ARG A 149 -8.25 -3.78 -10.27
CA ARG A 149 -8.81 -4.90 -11.05
C ARG A 149 -9.95 -4.51 -11.97
N VAL A 150 -10.54 -3.35 -11.76
CA VAL A 150 -11.64 -2.80 -12.57
C VAL A 150 -11.61 -1.28 -12.53
N ASN A 151 -12.01 -0.64 -13.62
CA ASN A 151 -12.02 0.82 -13.71
C ASN A 151 -13.35 1.40 -13.21
N LEU A 152 -13.25 2.45 -12.39
CA LEU A 152 -14.34 3.33 -12.01
C LEU A 152 -14.13 4.67 -12.75
N PRO A 153 -14.93 5.02 -13.79
CA PRO A 153 -14.63 6.13 -14.68
C PRO A 153 -14.37 7.48 -14.01
N MET A 154 -15.09 7.79 -12.92
CA MET A 154 -14.87 9.02 -12.16
C MET A 154 -13.48 9.11 -11.50
N TYR A 155 -12.78 7.97 -11.35
CA TYR A 155 -11.43 7.85 -10.82
C TYR A 155 -10.50 7.16 -11.82
N GLY A 156 -10.72 7.38 -13.11
CA GLY A 156 -10.10 6.64 -14.21
C GLY A 156 -8.56 6.60 -14.15
N SER A 157 -7.91 7.73 -13.86
CA SER A 157 -6.44 7.81 -13.77
C SER A 157 -5.90 7.13 -12.51
N LEU A 158 -6.61 7.23 -11.36
CA LEU A 158 -6.30 6.43 -10.18
C LEU A 158 -6.34 4.93 -10.49
N CYS A 159 -7.42 4.45 -11.11
CA CYS A 159 -7.59 3.04 -11.48
C CYS A 159 -6.42 2.55 -12.35
N ALA A 160 -6.03 3.31 -13.36
CA ALA A 160 -4.90 3.00 -14.21
C ALA A 160 -3.58 2.90 -13.42
N SER A 161 -3.32 3.85 -12.51
CA SER A 161 -2.12 3.84 -11.65
C SER A 161 -2.10 2.65 -10.68
N LYS A 162 -3.26 2.27 -10.13
CA LYS A 162 -3.40 1.12 -9.23
C LYS A 162 -3.32 -0.22 -9.98
N ALA A 163 -3.81 -0.30 -11.22
CA ALA A 163 -3.62 -1.46 -12.08
C ALA A 163 -2.14 -1.67 -12.45
N ALA A 164 -1.43 -0.60 -12.77
CA ALA A 164 0.02 -0.64 -12.97
C ALA A 164 0.76 -1.12 -11.70
N ALA A 165 0.34 -0.63 -10.52
CA ALA A 165 0.92 -1.04 -9.24
C ALA A 165 0.58 -2.50 -8.87
N LEU A 166 -0.55 -3.04 -9.31
CA LEU A 166 -0.85 -4.47 -9.15
C LEU A 166 0.09 -5.32 -10.01
N SER A 167 0.27 -4.96 -11.27
CA SER A 167 1.24 -5.62 -12.17
C SER A 167 2.67 -5.55 -11.61
N LEU A 168 3.08 -4.38 -11.09
CA LEU A 168 4.34 -4.21 -10.36
C LEU A 168 4.44 -5.20 -9.19
N THR A 169 3.40 -5.30 -8.37
CA THR A 169 3.38 -6.16 -7.17
C THR A 169 3.59 -7.63 -7.55
N GLN A 170 2.96 -8.08 -8.63
CA GLN A 170 3.13 -9.44 -9.17
C GLN A 170 4.55 -9.68 -9.68
N GLY A 171 5.14 -8.73 -10.41
CA GLY A 171 6.53 -8.81 -10.88
C GLY A 171 7.54 -8.86 -9.73
N VAL A 172 7.43 -7.92 -8.79
CA VAL A 172 8.29 -7.87 -7.59
C VAL A 172 8.18 -9.16 -6.76
N ARG A 173 6.98 -9.74 -6.63
CA ARG A 173 6.77 -11.02 -5.95
C ARG A 173 7.62 -12.14 -6.59
N GLY A 174 7.59 -12.23 -7.93
CA GLY A 174 8.39 -13.21 -8.65
C GLY A 174 9.90 -12.99 -8.48
N GLU A 175 10.34 -11.72 -8.58
CA GLU A 175 11.77 -11.38 -8.47
C GLU A 175 12.34 -11.62 -7.07
N LEU A 176 11.54 -11.35 -6.01
CA LEU A 176 11.98 -11.48 -4.61
C LEU A 176 11.71 -12.87 -3.99
N ALA A 177 11.05 -13.78 -4.71
CA ALA A 177 10.71 -15.12 -4.22
C ALA A 177 11.94 -15.91 -3.73
N LYS A 178 13.06 -15.87 -4.48
CA LYS A 178 14.29 -16.59 -4.12
C LYS A 178 14.96 -16.10 -2.84
N GLN A 179 14.76 -14.83 -2.46
CA GLN A 179 15.29 -14.28 -1.21
C GLN A 179 14.32 -14.47 -0.02
N GLY A 180 13.17 -15.11 -0.24
CA GLY A 180 12.17 -15.37 0.80
C GLY A 180 11.34 -14.15 1.22
N THR A 181 11.26 -13.10 0.39
CA THR A 181 10.45 -11.93 0.69
C THR A 181 8.99 -12.16 0.27
N LEU A 182 8.07 -12.11 1.24
CA LEU A 182 6.63 -12.11 0.96
C LEU A 182 6.19 -10.77 0.36
N VAL A 183 5.41 -10.78 -0.72
CA VAL A 183 4.89 -9.54 -1.33
C VAL A 183 3.37 -9.58 -1.40
N VAL A 184 2.73 -8.72 -0.61
CA VAL A 184 1.28 -8.67 -0.38
C VAL A 184 0.66 -7.49 -1.14
N ALA A 185 -0.32 -7.77 -1.99
CA ALA A 185 -1.21 -6.79 -2.59
C ALA A 185 -2.43 -6.60 -1.67
N VAL A 186 -2.61 -5.40 -1.12
CA VAL A 186 -3.79 -5.08 -0.29
C VAL A 186 -4.73 -4.19 -1.10
N MET A 187 -5.91 -4.69 -1.38
CA MET A 187 -6.88 -4.09 -2.30
C MET A 187 -8.20 -3.75 -1.60
N PRO A 188 -8.24 -2.71 -0.75
CA PRO A 188 -9.48 -2.27 -0.10
C PRO A 188 -10.46 -1.65 -1.11
N GLY A 189 -11.73 -1.57 -0.72
CA GLY A 189 -12.72 -0.68 -1.30
C GLY A 189 -12.54 0.76 -0.79
N ALA A 190 -13.64 1.50 -0.62
CA ALA A 190 -13.60 2.84 -0.02
C ALA A 190 -13.23 2.75 1.47
N VAL A 191 -12.21 3.52 1.88
CA VAL A 191 -11.73 3.60 3.27
C VAL A 191 -12.03 4.98 3.83
N ASP A 192 -12.50 5.08 5.07
CA ASP A 192 -12.87 6.34 5.70
C ASP A 192 -11.64 7.18 6.05
N THR A 193 -11.17 7.91 5.05
CA THR A 193 -10.00 8.79 5.11
C THR A 193 -10.32 10.13 4.49
N GLU A 194 -9.45 11.12 4.70
CA GLU A 194 -9.56 12.40 4.03
C GLU A 194 -9.53 12.30 2.49
N MET A 195 -8.82 11.31 1.96
CA MET A 195 -8.74 11.04 0.52
C MET A 195 -10.13 10.71 -0.06
N GLU A 196 -10.94 9.94 0.66
CA GLU A 196 -12.25 9.47 0.24
C GLU A 196 -13.40 10.21 0.98
N ARG A 197 -13.16 11.45 1.47
CA ARG A 197 -14.18 12.19 2.24
C ARG A 197 -15.50 12.36 1.48
N ASN A 198 -15.44 12.52 0.16
CA ASN A 198 -16.59 12.76 -0.72
C ASN A 198 -17.24 11.45 -1.21
N PHE A 199 -16.64 10.29 -0.94
CA PHE A 199 -17.25 9.01 -1.30
C PHE A 199 -18.36 8.66 -0.29
N PRO A 200 -19.53 8.19 -0.76
CA PRO A 200 -20.65 7.87 0.14
C PRO A 200 -20.33 6.67 1.04
N PRO A 201 -20.96 6.58 2.24
CA PRO A 201 -20.89 5.38 3.08
C PRO A 201 -21.65 4.20 2.41
N PRO A 202 -21.39 2.95 2.83
CA PRO A 202 -20.45 2.58 3.90
C PRO A 202 -19.00 2.62 3.46
N LYS A 203 -18.08 3.00 4.36
CA LYS A 203 -16.64 3.00 4.17
C LYS A 203 -15.97 2.15 5.25
N LEU A 204 -14.88 1.45 4.87
CA LEU A 204 -14.10 0.67 5.81
C LEU A 204 -13.31 1.58 6.77
N PRO A 205 -13.29 1.35 8.09
CA PRO A 205 -12.39 2.06 8.99
C PRO A 205 -10.91 1.85 8.60
N PRO A 206 -10.05 2.89 8.65
CA PRO A 206 -8.62 2.75 8.31
C PRO A 206 -7.88 1.71 9.16
N ALA A 207 -8.29 1.57 10.44
CA ALA A 207 -7.73 0.57 11.34
C ALA A 207 -8.00 -0.87 10.86
N ASP A 208 -9.17 -1.12 10.28
CA ASP A 208 -9.53 -2.45 9.77
C ASP A 208 -8.76 -2.78 8.50
N ALA A 209 -8.52 -1.79 7.63
CA ALA A 209 -7.67 -1.98 6.45
C ALA A 209 -6.22 -2.32 6.84
N ALA A 210 -5.64 -1.60 7.81
CA ALA A 210 -4.29 -1.86 8.31
C ALA A 210 -4.19 -3.22 9.01
N ARG A 211 -5.19 -3.59 9.83
CA ARG A 211 -5.26 -4.87 10.52
C ARG A 211 -5.30 -6.02 9.53
N ALA A 212 -6.21 -5.99 8.56
CA ALA A 212 -6.34 -7.03 7.55
C ALA A 212 -5.06 -7.20 6.72
N ALA A 213 -4.36 -6.11 6.39
CA ALA A 213 -3.09 -6.16 5.70
C ALA A 213 -2.01 -6.89 6.52
N LEU A 214 -1.89 -6.59 7.80
CA LEU A 214 -0.93 -7.26 8.70
C LEU A 214 -1.30 -8.70 9.00
N ASP A 215 -2.61 -9.02 9.12
CA ASP A 215 -3.09 -10.41 9.20
C ASP A 215 -2.66 -11.20 7.96
N GLY A 216 -2.77 -10.59 6.77
CA GLY A 216 -2.29 -11.18 5.53
C GLY A 216 -0.79 -11.46 5.52
N VAL A 217 0.03 -10.57 6.08
CA VAL A 217 1.48 -10.80 6.26
C VAL A 217 1.74 -11.98 7.17
N GLU A 218 1.07 -12.05 8.33
CA GLU A 218 1.24 -13.13 9.32
C GLU A 218 0.68 -14.48 8.83
N GLN A 219 -0.24 -14.47 7.85
CA GLN A 219 -0.79 -15.67 7.23
C GLN A 219 -0.08 -16.08 5.92
N GLY A 220 0.88 -15.28 5.44
CA GLY A 220 1.57 -15.53 4.18
C GLY A 220 0.70 -15.33 2.93
N LEU A 221 -0.34 -14.48 3.01
CA LEU A 221 -1.24 -14.22 1.90
C LEU A 221 -0.60 -13.28 0.87
N GLU A 222 -0.80 -13.56 -0.40
CA GLU A 222 -0.31 -12.72 -1.49
C GLU A 222 -1.29 -11.60 -1.88
N GLU A 223 -2.58 -11.80 -1.61
CA GLU A 223 -3.64 -10.82 -1.89
C GLU A 223 -4.62 -10.73 -0.72
N VAL A 224 -4.97 -9.51 -0.34
CA VAL A 224 -5.91 -9.22 0.75
C VAL A 224 -6.96 -8.23 0.26
N TYR A 225 -8.23 -8.53 0.51
CA TYR A 225 -9.40 -7.72 0.12
C TYR A 225 -10.17 -7.26 1.36
N PRO A 226 -9.74 -6.18 2.03
CA PRO A 226 -10.33 -5.74 3.30
C PRO A 226 -11.76 -5.21 3.13
N GLY A 227 -12.67 -5.73 3.94
CA GLY A 227 -14.06 -5.28 4.04
C GLY A 227 -14.97 -5.84 2.95
N ASP A 228 -16.29 -5.69 3.18
CA ASP A 228 -17.34 -6.31 2.35
C ASP A 228 -17.34 -5.78 0.90
N MET A 229 -17.09 -4.48 0.71
CA MET A 229 -17.02 -3.88 -0.63
C MET A 229 -15.92 -4.53 -1.47
N ALA A 230 -14.71 -4.68 -0.93
CA ALA A 230 -13.59 -5.25 -1.67
C ALA A 230 -13.77 -6.76 -1.90
N SER A 231 -14.18 -7.50 -0.88
CA SER A 231 -14.40 -8.95 -0.98
C SER A 231 -15.55 -9.27 -1.94
N GLY A 232 -16.68 -8.56 -1.85
CA GLY A 232 -17.81 -8.74 -2.76
C GLY A 232 -17.46 -8.40 -4.22
N MET A 233 -16.74 -7.30 -4.44
CA MET A 233 -16.28 -6.92 -5.79
C MET A 233 -15.27 -7.92 -6.34
N SER A 234 -14.35 -8.44 -5.51
CA SER A 234 -13.40 -9.48 -5.91
C SER A 234 -14.10 -10.76 -6.34
N GLN A 235 -15.14 -11.19 -5.62
CA GLN A 235 -15.99 -12.33 -5.98
C GLN A 235 -16.75 -12.08 -7.29
N GLY A 236 -17.34 -10.89 -7.44
CA GLY A 236 -18.01 -10.47 -8.68
C GLY A 236 -17.08 -10.53 -9.88
N LEU A 237 -15.86 -10.00 -9.75
CA LEU A 237 -14.84 -10.04 -10.80
C LEU A 237 -14.36 -11.46 -11.15
N ALA A 238 -14.40 -12.38 -10.20
CA ALA A 238 -14.07 -13.78 -10.45
C ALA A 238 -15.22 -14.51 -11.18
N HIS A 239 -16.47 -14.11 -10.97
CA HIS A 239 -17.65 -14.72 -11.55
C HIS A 239 -18.00 -14.12 -12.94
N ASP A 240 -18.17 -12.81 -13.01
CA ASP A 240 -18.50 -12.06 -14.24
C ASP A 240 -17.83 -10.67 -14.24
N PRO A 241 -16.58 -10.56 -14.72
CA PRO A 241 -15.86 -9.30 -14.75
C PRO A 241 -16.54 -8.24 -15.64
N LYS A 242 -17.30 -8.67 -16.68
CA LYS A 242 -18.00 -7.72 -17.56
C LYS A 242 -19.25 -7.13 -16.93
N ALA A 243 -19.95 -7.87 -16.08
CA ALA A 243 -21.06 -7.32 -15.31
C ALA A 243 -20.55 -6.25 -14.33
N VAL A 244 -19.47 -6.52 -13.59
CA VAL A 244 -18.85 -5.55 -12.67
C VAL A 244 -18.38 -4.29 -13.41
N GLU A 245 -17.70 -4.45 -14.55
CA GLU A 245 -17.27 -3.32 -15.39
C GLU A 245 -18.46 -2.43 -15.82
N LYS A 246 -19.56 -3.04 -16.31
CA LYS A 246 -20.77 -2.31 -16.72
C LYS A 246 -21.45 -1.60 -15.55
N ASP A 247 -21.44 -2.19 -14.36
CA ASP A 247 -22.01 -1.55 -13.17
C ASP A 247 -21.22 -0.32 -12.76
N LEU A 248 -19.89 -0.38 -12.78
CA LEU A 248 -19.02 0.74 -12.45
C LEU A 248 -19.02 1.83 -13.55
N ALA A 249 -19.24 1.46 -14.81
CA ALA A 249 -19.30 2.40 -15.92
C ALA A 249 -20.42 3.47 -15.81
N LYS A 250 -21.37 3.28 -14.91
CA LYS A 250 -22.44 4.24 -14.61
C LYS A 250 -21.93 5.48 -13.84
N TYR A 251 -20.79 5.39 -13.18
CA TYR A 251 -20.21 6.46 -12.36
C TYR A 251 -19.24 7.29 -13.20
N LEU A 252 -19.77 8.21 -13.96
CA LEU A 252 -19.01 9.09 -14.86
C LEU A 252 -18.35 10.26 -14.08
N PRO A 253 -17.25 10.81 -14.60
CA PRO A 253 -16.68 12.07 -14.11
C PRO A 253 -17.71 13.21 -14.23
N ARG A 254 -17.69 14.14 -13.27
CA ARG A 254 -18.52 15.36 -13.31
C ARG A 254 -17.80 16.48 -14.00
#